data_cc63b23e6095684b5b23e53404b0bd71
#
_entry.id   cc63b23e6095684b5b23e53404b0bd71
#
_cell.length_a   1.000
_cell.length_b   1.000
_cell.length_c   1.000
_cell.angle_alpha   90.00
_cell.angle_beta   90.00
_cell.angle_gamma   90.00
#
_symmetry.space_group_name_H-M   'P 1'
#
loop_
_entity.id
_entity.type
_entity.pdbx_description
1 polymer ?
#
loop_
_entity_poly.entity_id
_entity_poly.type
_entity_poly.pdbx_seq_one_letter_code
_entity_poly.pdbx_strand_id
1 'polypeptide(L)'
;ILPANVSGKKVKSLGVQVNLKEFEAVYKEAGETGLVSLEIEKEKEARPVLIHNLQLNPKSDLPVHVDFLQVDLKEKVTASVPVELIGESQVAKQGIGTVVQQINEVEVEALPTDLPEKFEVSIESLIEVDQAIYVKDLKYDKAKVEIKADLEAIIAKVETPQKEEVIEP
;
A
#
# COMPACT_ATOMS: atom_id res chain seq x y z
N ILE A 1 -18.66 8.89 12.31
CA ILE A 1 -19.10 7.56 11.84
C ILE A 1 -18.58 7.37 10.42
N LEU A 2 -17.88 6.28 10.17
CA LEU A 2 -17.37 5.90 8.88
C LEU A 2 -18.18 4.70 8.37
N PRO A 3 -18.86 4.79 7.22
CA PRO A 3 -19.49 3.64 6.60
C PRO A 3 -18.44 2.66 6.11
N ALA A 4 -18.67 1.38 6.33
CA ALA A 4 -17.76 0.32 5.97
C ALA A 4 -18.51 -0.89 5.43
N ASN A 5 -17.83 -1.68 4.64
CA ASN A 5 -18.34 -2.92 4.11
C ASN A 5 -17.39 -4.07 4.46
N VAL A 6 -17.93 -5.17 4.95
CA VAL A 6 -17.16 -6.39 5.21
C VAL A 6 -17.49 -7.40 4.12
N SER A 7 -16.49 -7.82 3.39
CA SER A 7 -16.60 -8.84 2.34
C SER A 7 -15.64 -9.99 2.59
N GLY A 8 -15.83 -11.12 1.96
CA GLY A 8 -14.94 -12.28 2.08
C GLY A 8 -15.36 -13.45 1.21
N LYS A 9 -14.44 -14.34 0.91
CA LYS A 9 -14.71 -15.52 0.06
C LYS A 9 -15.84 -16.43 0.58
N LYS A 10 -16.00 -16.50 1.89
CA LYS A 10 -16.97 -17.40 2.58
C LYS A 10 -18.10 -16.64 3.29
N VAL A 11 -18.12 -15.32 3.19
CA VAL A 11 -19.07 -14.47 3.93
C VAL A 11 -19.81 -13.55 2.98
N LYS A 12 -21.12 -13.39 3.21
CA LYS A 12 -21.92 -12.41 2.49
C LYS A 12 -21.47 -11.00 2.90
N SER A 13 -21.41 -10.13 1.92
CA SER A 13 -21.13 -8.71 2.14
C SER A 13 -22.07 -8.12 3.19
N LEU A 14 -21.51 -7.49 4.20
CA LEU A 14 -22.23 -6.89 5.32
C LEU A 14 -21.83 -5.41 5.45
N GLY A 15 -22.80 -4.51 5.37
CA GLY A 15 -22.58 -3.09 5.66
C GLY A 15 -22.52 -2.86 7.17
N VAL A 16 -21.47 -2.22 7.63
CA VAL A 16 -21.22 -1.86 9.02
C VAL A 16 -20.87 -0.38 9.16
N GLN A 17 -20.88 0.11 10.38
CA GLN A 17 -20.45 1.46 10.71
C GLN A 17 -19.34 1.36 11.74
N VAL A 18 -18.24 2.09 11.51
CA VAL A 18 -17.09 2.16 12.43
C VAL A 18 -16.93 3.56 12.99
N ASN A 19 -16.36 3.65 14.16
CA ASN A 19 -15.97 4.95 14.72
C ASN A 19 -14.75 5.46 13.98
N LEU A 20 -14.85 6.68 13.40
CA LEU A 20 -13.79 7.27 12.61
C LEU A 20 -12.46 7.39 13.38
N LYS A 21 -12.51 7.84 14.65
CA LYS A 21 -11.30 8.01 15.47
C LYS A 21 -10.61 6.69 15.80
N GLU A 22 -11.38 5.66 16.08
CA GLU A 22 -10.85 4.33 16.35
C GLU A 22 -10.26 3.72 15.08
N PHE A 23 -10.93 3.90 13.93
CA PHE A 23 -10.42 3.47 12.64
C PHE A 23 -9.10 4.16 12.29
N GLU A 24 -9.01 5.49 12.46
CA GLU A 24 -7.77 6.24 12.18
C GLU A 24 -6.59 5.76 13.04
N ALA A 25 -6.83 5.44 14.31
CA ALA A 25 -5.80 4.90 15.20
C ALA A 25 -5.32 3.53 14.73
N VAL A 26 -6.25 2.63 14.42
CA VAL A 26 -5.95 1.28 13.93
C VAL A 26 -5.25 1.34 12.55
N TYR A 27 -5.71 2.21 11.66
CA TYR A 27 -5.10 2.36 10.34
C TYR A 27 -3.65 2.87 10.41
N LYS A 28 -3.33 3.75 11.37
CA LYS A 28 -1.95 4.21 11.59
C LYS A 28 -1.01 3.11 12.09
N GLU A 29 -1.55 2.14 12.85
CA GLU A 29 -0.76 1.03 13.41
C GLU A 29 -0.68 -0.16 12.44
N ALA A 30 -1.79 -0.52 11.81
CA ALA A 30 -1.89 -1.72 10.99
C ALA A 30 -1.67 -1.47 9.49
N GLY A 31 -1.87 -0.24 9.00
CA GLY A 31 -1.83 0.05 7.57
C GLY A 31 -2.88 -0.73 6.78
N GLU A 32 -2.62 -0.96 5.50
CA GLU A 32 -3.52 -1.73 4.61
C GLU A 32 -3.30 -3.25 4.68
N THR A 33 -2.14 -3.66 5.17
CA THR A 33 -1.73 -5.07 5.23
C THR A 33 -1.85 -5.69 6.62
N GLY A 34 -2.07 -4.86 7.64
CA GLY A 34 -2.20 -5.31 9.01
C GLY A 34 -3.50 -6.07 9.26
N LEU A 35 -3.39 -7.17 10.01
CA LEU A 35 -4.54 -7.96 10.42
C LEU A 35 -5.28 -7.25 11.56
N VAL A 36 -6.53 -6.90 11.33
CA VAL A 36 -7.40 -6.22 12.30
C VAL A 36 -8.50 -7.15 12.77
N SER A 37 -8.78 -7.14 14.06
CA SER A 37 -9.92 -7.85 14.64
C SER A 37 -11.14 -6.94 14.68
N LEU A 38 -12.14 -7.22 13.84
CA LEU A 38 -13.37 -6.45 13.78
C LEU A 38 -14.42 -7.07 14.72
N GLU A 39 -14.83 -6.32 15.74
CA GLU A 39 -15.93 -6.68 16.63
C GLU A 39 -17.23 -6.04 16.15
N ILE A 40 -18.26 -6.85 15.96
CA ILE A 40 -19.60 -6.39 15.54
C ILE A 40 -20.57 -6.57 16.71
N GLU A 41 -21.27 -5.51 17.09
CA GLU A 41 -22.17 -5.49 18.29
C GLU A 41 -23.16 -6.66 18.39
N LYS A 42 -23.53 -7.26 17.29
CA LYS A 42 -24.50 -8.38 17.26
C LYS A 42 -23.84 -9.75 17.20
N GLU A 43 -22.53 -9.81 17.15
CA GLU A 43 -21.76 -11.05 17.02
C GLU A 43 -20.90 -11.26 18.27
N LYS A 44 -20.73 -12.52 18.66
CA LYS A 44 -19.95 -12.89 19.86
C LYS A 44 -18.45 -13.07 19.55
N GLU A 45 -18.09 -13.15 18.29
CA GLU A 45 -16.72 -13.45 17.86
C GLU A 45 -16.19 -12.31 16.99
N ALA A 46 -14.97 -11.87 17.30
CA ALA A 46 -14.24 -10.93 16.46
C ALA A 46 -13.85 -11.61 15.15
N ARG A 47 -13.96 -10.88 14.06
CA ARG A 47 -13.60 -11.38 12.72
C ARG A 47 -12.23 -10.84 12.31
N PRO A 48 -11.30 -11.70 11.92
CA PRO A 48 -10.04 -11.24 11.34
C PRO A 48 -10.28 -10.66 9.95
N VAL A 49 -9.94 -9.39 9.77
CA VAL A 49 -10.12 -8.65 8.53
C VAL A 49 -8.84 -7.90 8.15
N LEU A 50 -8.65 -7.69 6.85
CA LEU A 50 -7.67 -6.75 6.31
C LEU A 50 -8.40 -5.50 5.79
N ILE A 51 -7.74 -4.37 5.85
CA ILE A 51 -8.22 -3.14 5.19
C ILE A 51 -7.87 -3.27 3.71
N HIS A 52 -8.88 -3.49 2.86
CA HIS A 52 -8.64 -3.78 1.45
C HIS A 52 -8.70 -2.53 0.58
N ASN A 53 -9.59 -1.62 0.88
CA ASN A 53 -9.76 -0.39 0.11
C ASN A 53 -10.21 0.75 1.02
N LEU A 54 -9.49 1.84 0.99
CA LEU A 54 -9.79 3.05 1.75
C LEU A 54 -10.06 4.20 0.79
N GLN A 55 -11.27 4.72 0.83
CA GLN A 55 -11.64 5.91 0.06
C GLN A 55 -11.46 7.16 0.91
N LEU A 56 -10.62 8.06 0.44
CA LEU A 56 -10.37 9.35 1.08
C LEU A 56 -11.10 10.47 0.35
N ASN A 57 -11.51 11.47 1.09
CA ASN A 57 -12.04 12.70 0.50
C ASN A 57 -10.88 13.53 -0.07
N PRO A 58 -10.88 13.87 -1.36
CA PRO A 58 -9.74 14.55 -2.00
C PRO A 58 -9.49 15.98 -1.51
N LYS A 59 -10.38 16.57 -0.71
CA LYS A 59 -10.21 17.91 -0.14
C LYS A 59 -9.78 17.91 1.31
N SER A 60 -10.14 16.90 2.07
CA SER A 60 -9.93 16.85 3.52
C SER A 60 -9.07 15.71 3.98
N ASP A 61 -8.69 14.79 3.07
CA ASP A 61 -7.96 13.54 3.33
C ASP A 61 -8.61 12.65 4.41
N LEU A 62 -9.87 12.93 4.73
CA LEU A 62 -10.61 12.13 5.70
C LEU A 62 -11.19 10.88 5.04
N PRO A 63 -11.18 9.75 5.75
CA PRO A 63 -11.83 8.53 5.30
C PRO A 63 -13.33 8.73 5.06
N VAL A 64 -13.82 8.33 3.90
CA VAL A 64 -15.25 8.40 3.50
C VAL A 64 -15.88 7.02 3.50
N HIS A 65 -15.12 6.02 3.12
CA HIS A 65 -15.56 4.62 3.09
C HIS A 65 -14.37 3.69 3.26
N VAL A 66 -14.58 2.55 3.90
CA VAL A 66 -13.58 1.50 4.02
C VAL A 66 -14.18 0.14 3.70
N ASP A 67 -13.46 -0.65 2.93
CA ASP A 67 -13.79 -2.04 2.65
C ASP A 67 -12.87 -2.96 3.46
N PHE A 68 -13.47 -3.78 4.29
CA PHE A 68 -12.80 -4.82 5.04
C PHE A 68 -12.92 -6.15 4.32
N LEU A 69 -11.81 -6.81 4.13
CA LEU A 69 -11.76 -8.17 3.60
C LEU A 69 -11.60 -9.16 4.75
N GLN A 70 -12.65 -9.93 5.03
CA GLN A 70 -12.54 -11.03 6.00
C GLN A 70 -11.66 -12.14 5.43
N VAL A 71 -10.64 -12.50 6.17
CA VAL A 71 -9.60 -13.46 5.77
C VAL A 71 -9.62 -14.68 6.66
N ASP A 72 -9.20 -15.80 6.09
CA ASP A 72 -8.90 -17.02 6.83
C ASP A 72 -7.37 -17.08 7.00
N LEU A 73 -6.90 -17.25 8.24
CA LEU A 73 -5.47 -17.28 8.55
C LEU A 73 -4.70 -18.42 7.85
N LYS A 74 -5.43 -19.38 7.31
CA LYS A 74 -4.86 -20.54 6.61
C LYS A 74 -4.90 -20.43 5.09
N GLU A 75 -5.56 -19.41 4.56
CA GLU A 75 -5.66 -19.20 3.11
C GLU A 75 -4.80 -18.00 2.70
N LYS A 76 -4.14 -18.13 1.54
CA LYS A 76 -3.43 -17.00 0.94
C LYS A 76 -4.43 -15.93 0.49
N VAL A 77 -4.09 -14.70 0.72
CA VAL A 77 -4.86 -13.52 0.30
C VAL A 77 -4.00 -12.62 -0.57
N THR A 78 -4.65 -11.94 -1.48
CA THR A 78 -4.00 -10.90 -2.28
C THR A 78 -4.22 -9.58 -1.56
N ALA A 79 -3.14 -8.86 -1.33
CA ALA A 79 -3.16 -7.52 -0.73
C ALA A 79 -2.20 -6.59 -1.47
N SER A 80 -2.52 -5.30 -1.50
CA SER A 80 -1.63 -4.26 -1.99
C SER A 80 -0.70 -3.84 -0.87
N VAL A 81 0.60 -3.93 -1.10
CA VAL A 81 1.62 -3.52 -0.14
C VAL A 81 2.26 -2.23 -0.62
N PRO A 82 2.25 -1.16 0.19
CA PRO A 82 2.85 0.10 -0.19
C PRO A 82 4.37 -0.01 -0.31
N VAL A 83 4.94 0.73 -1.26
CA VAL A 83 6.38 0.82 -1.49
C VAL A 83 6.88 2.18 -1.02
N GLU A 84 7.76 2.17 -0.03
CA GLU A 84 8.44 3.37 0.45
C GLU A 84 9.85 3.46 -0.11
N LEU A 85 10.17 4.62 -0.66
CA LEU A 85 11.52 4.95 -1.10
C LEU A 85 12.32 5.46 0.10
N ILE A 86 13.40 4.76 0.45
CA ILE A 86 14.28 5.14 1.55
C ILE A 86 15.64 5.63 1.03
N GLY A 87 16.25 6.55 1.77
CA GLY A 87 17.54 7.16 1.43
C GLY A 87 17.39 8.39 0.52
N GLU A 88 18.53 8.89 0.08
CA GLU A 88 18.62 10.04 -0.82
C GLU A 88 19.45 9.67 -2.03
N SER A 89 18.90 9.87 -3.22
CA SER A 89 19.65 9.64 -4.45
C SER A 89 20.69 10.75 -4.62
N GLN A 90 21.90 10.36 -5.05
CA GLN A 90 22.97 11.32 -5.34
C GLN A 90 22.60 12.27 -6.49
N VAL A 91 21.79 11.79 -7.42
CA VAL A 91 21.30 12.57 -8.57
C VAL A 91 20.36 13.67 -8.14
N ALA A 92 19.50 13.40 -7.13
CA ALA A 92 18.62 14.40 -6.54
C ALA A 92 19.42 15.45 -5.75
N LYS A 93 20.43 15.04 -4.98
CA LYS A 93 21.33 15.96 -4.24
C LYS A 93 22.11 16.89 -5.16
N GLN A 94 22.52 16.41 -6.31
CA GLN A 94 23.28 17.19 -7.28
C GLN A 94 22.40 18.05 -8.20
N GLY A 95 21.06 17.91 -8.09
CA GLY A 95 20.12 18.64 -8.94
C GLY A 95 20.14 18.22 -10.42
N ILE A 96 20.69 17.05 -10.72
CA ILE A 96 20.85 16.52 -12.08
C ILE A 96 19.57 15.80 -12.54
N GLY A 97 18.80 15.27 -11.60
CA GLY A 97 17.55 14.56 -11.86
C GLY A 97 16.62 14.52 -10.67
N THR A 98 15.39 14.13 -10.92
CA THR A 98 14.35 13.91 -9.90
C THR A 98 13.94 12.45 -9.91
N VAL A 99 13.83 11.84 -8.73
CA VAL A 99 13.30 10.48 -8.59
C VAL A 99 11.77 10.56 -8.64
N VAL A 100 11.18 9.91 -9.63
CA VAL A 100 9.73 9.80 -9.80
C VAL A 100 9.32 8.38 -9.48
N GLN A 101 8.43 8.23 -8.51
CA GLN A 101 7.81 6.95 -8.18
C GLN A 101 6.63 6.71 -9.12
N GLN A 102 6.66 5.62 -9.87
CA GLN A 102 5.59 5.24 -10.81
C GLN A 102 4.58 4.27 -10.19
N ILE A 103 5.06 3.41 -9.30
CA ILE A 103 4.24 2.43 -8.60
C ILE A 103 4.35 2.69 -7.11
N ASN A 104 3.22 3.00 -6.47
CA ASN A 104 3.15 3.26 -5.04
C ASN A 104 2.84 1.99 -4.24
N GLU A 105 2.22 0.99 -4.86
CA GLU A 105 1.76 -0.24 -4.24
C GLU A 105 2.03 -1.43 -5.16
N VAL A 106 2.36 -2.57 -4.56
CA VAL A 106 2.60 -3.82 -5.29
C VAL A 106 1.63 -4.88 -4.79
N GLU A 107 0.89 -5.51 -5.71
CA GLU A 107 0.02 -6.63 -5.37
C GLU A 107 0.83 -7.88 -5.06
N VAL A 108 0.59 -8.44 -3.89
CA VAL A 108 1.23 -9.66 -3.42
C VAL A 108 0.21 -10.66 -2.90
N GLU A 109 0.52 -11.93 -3.06
CA GLU A 109 -0.25 -13.03 -2.48
C GLU A 109 0.57 -13.69 -1.38
N ALA A 110 0.07 -13.65 -0.16
CA ALA A 110 0.70 -14.26 1.01
C ALA A 110 -0.34 -14.70 2.04
N LEU A 111 0.11 -15.38 3.07
CA LEU A 111 -0.74 -15.62 4.25
C LEU A 111 -0.92 -14.29 5.00
N PRO A 112 -2.09 -14.04 5.62
CA PRO A 112 -2.34 -12.79 6.35
C PRO A 112 -1.31 -12.50 7.46
N THR A 113 -0.69 -13.54 8.00
CA THR A 113 0.35 -13.44 9.04
C THR A 113 1.74 -13.13 8.49
N ASP A 114 1.97 -13.36 7.20
CA ASP A 114 3.28 -13.21 6.54
C ASP A 114 3.30 -12.00 5.58
N LEU A 115 2.23 -11.23 5.52
CA LEU A 115 2.17 -9.99 4.74
C LEU A 115 3.11 -8.95 5.33
N PRO A 116 4.02 -8.36 4.54
CA PRO A 116 4.83 -7.24 4.99
C PRO A 116 3.97 -5.97 5.07
N GLU A 117 4.26 -5.11 6.03
CA GLU A 117 3.57 -3.82 6.18
C GLU A 117 3.92 -2.86 5.04
N LYS A 118 5.15 -2.91 4.56
CA LYS A 118 5.66 -2.08 3.46
C LYS A 118 6.87 -2.73 2.81
N PHE A 119 7.15 -2.35 1.58
CA PHE A 119 8.42 -2.63 0.92
C PHE A 119 9.32 -1.40 0.98
N GLU A 120 10.50 -1.55 1.54
CA GLU A 120 11.50 -0.50 1.58
C GLU A 120 12.47 -0.64 0.40
N VAL A 121 12.56 0.40 -0.40
CA VAL A 121 13.42 0.46 -1.58
C VAL A 121 14.45 1.56 -1.40
N SER A 122 15.74 1.19 -1.35
CA SER A 122 16.81 2.17 -1.28
C SER A 122 17.03 2.83 -2.64
N ILE A 123 16.87 4.15 -2.69
CA ILE A 123 17.17 4.97 -3.86
C ILE A 123 18.63 5.43 -3.91
N GLU A 124 19.47 5.06 -2.94
CA GLU A 124 20.90 5.39 -2.92
C GLU A 124 21.66 4.76 -4.08
N SER A 125 21.16 3.66 -4.62
CA SER A 125 21.73 2.98 -5.79
C SER A 125 21.50 3.74 -7.11
N LEU A 126 20.60 4.74 -7.12
CA LEU A 126 20.32 5.57 -8.29
C LEU A 126 21.36 6.68 -8.40
N ILE A 127 22.41 6.44 -9.19
CA ILE A 127 23.56 7.33 -9.36
C ILE A 127 23.48 8.09 -10.69
N GLU A 128 22.81 7.54 -11.69
CA GLU A 128 22.72 8.07 -13.05
C GLU A 128 21.27 8.40 -13.44
N VAL A 129 21.14 9.33 -14.37
CA VAL A 129 19.87 9.65 -15.03
C VAL A 129 19.41 8.44 -15.84
N ASP A 130 18.10 8.24 -15.95
CA ASP A 130 17.46 7.09 -16.61
C ASP A 130 17.62 5.74 -15.90
N GLN A 131 18.28 5.67 -14.75
CA GLN A 131 18.23 4.48 -13.93
C GLN A 131 16.82 4.26 -13.36
N ALA A 132 16.40 3.00 -13.36
CA ALA A 132 15.10 2.58 -12.83
C ALA A 132 15.29 1.43 -11.84
N ILE A 133 14.42 1.39 -10.84
CA ILE A 133 14.28 0.27 -9.91
C ILE A 133 13.04 -0.50 -10.32
N TYR A 134 13.18 -1.80 -10.44
CA TYR A 134 12.12 -2.71 -10.86
C TYR A 134 11.55 -3.47 -9.68
N VAL A 135 10.35 -4.02 -9.84
CA VAL A 135 9.70 -4.88 -8.83
C VAL A 135 10.57 -6.08 -8.46
N LYS A 136 11.34 -6.64 -9.40
CA LYS A 136 12.28 -7.74 -9.15
C LYS A 136 13.40 -7.42 -8.16
N ASP A 137 13.72 -6.13 -7.98
CA ASP A 137 14.80 -5.64 -7.11
C ASP A 137 14.34 -5.46 -5.65
N LEU A 138 13.06 -5.69 -5.37
CA LEU A 138 12.50 -5.67 -4.04
C LEU A 138 13.13 -6.76 -3.16
N LYS A 139 13.44 -6.39 -1.93
CA LYS A 139 13.90 -7.35 -0.92
C LYS A 139 12.69 -7.92 -0.19
N TYR A 140 12.33 -9.14 -0.52
CA TYR A 140 11.23 -9.87 0.13
C TYR A 140 11.54 -11.36 0.24
N ASP A 141 10.84 -12.03 1.15
CA ASP A 141 10.97 -13.47 1.33
C ASP A 141 10.10 -14.21 0.29
N LYS A 142 10.75 -14.68 -0.78
CA LYS A 142 10.09 -15.42 -1.88
C LYS A 142 9.41 -16.72 -1.44
N ALA A 143 9.73 -17.22 -0.25
CA ALA A 143 9.11 -18.43 0.28
C ALA A 143 7.73 -18.15 0.89
N LYS A 144 7.49 -16.91 1.34
CA LYS A 144 6.29 -16.49 2.06
C LYS A 144 5.38 -15.59 1.24
N VAL A 145 5.95 -14.77 0.38
CA VAL A 145 5.25 -13.74 -0.39
C VAL A 145 5.44 -14.01 -1.88
N GLU A 146 4.35 -14.09 -2.61
CA GLU A 146 4.33 -14.23 -4.07
C GLU A 146 3.85 -12.93 -4.69
N ILE A 147 4.70 -12.27 -5.47
CA ILE A 147 4.34 -11.05 -6.18
C ILE A 147 3.49 -11.41 -7.40
N LYS A 148 2.29 -10.84 -7.49
CA LYS A 148 1.39 -10.96 -8.65
C LYS A 148 1.60 -9.85 -9.68
N ALA A 149 2.26 -8.77 -9.28
CA ALA A 149 2.60 -7.68 -10.18
C ALA A 149 3.70 -8.10 -11.18
N ASP A 150 3.79 -7.37 -12.28
CA ASP A 150 4.81 -7.59 -13.28
C ASP A 150 6.20 -7.27 -12.68
N LEU A 151 7.08 -8.27 -12.70
CA LEU A 151 8.45 -8.16 -12.17
C LEU A 151 9.31 -7.15 -12.94
N GLU A 152 8.94 -6.83 -14.17
CA GLU A 152 9.61 -5.84 -15.01
C GLU A 152 9.01 -4.43 -14.87
N ALA A 153 7.95 -4.28 -14.08
CA ALA A 153 7.37 -2.98 -13.80
C ALA A 153 8.36 -2.08 -13.05
N ILE A 154 8.37 -0.80 -13.42
CA ILE A 154 9.26 0.21 -12.84
C ILE A 154 8.60 0.79 -11.59
N ILE A 155 9.25 0.64 -10.45
CA ILE A 155 8.81 1.23 -9.18
C ILE A 155 9.18 2.71 -9.15
N ALA A 156 10.44 3.01 -9.41
CA ALA A 156 10.97 4.37 -9.41
C ALA A 156 11.97 4.56 -10.53
N LYS A 157 11.96 5.73 -11.14
CA LYS A 157 12.87 6.12 -12.23
C LYS A 157 13.43 7.51 -11.94
N VAL A 158 14.69 7.72 -12.33
CA VAL A 158 15.28 9.05 -12.33
C VAL A 158 14.97 9.73 -13.66
N GLU A 159 14.27 10.84 -13.60
CA GLU A 159 13.99 11.69 -14.77
C GLU A 159 14.82 12.97 -14.72
N THR A 160 15.24 13.44 -15.87
CA THR A 160 15.86 14.77 -16.00
C THR A 160 14.83 15.82 -15.59
N PRO A 161 15.23 16.85 -14.81
CA PRO A 161 14.32 17.95 -14.53
C PRO A 161 13.92 18.60 -15.85
N GLN A 162 12.64 18.50 -16.21
CA GLN A 162 12.11 19.32 -17.29
C GLN A 162 12.23 20.78 -16.84
N LYS A 163 13.07 21.54 -17.56
CA LYS A 163 12.94 23.01 -17.49
C LYS A 163 11.51 23.32 -17.92
N GLU A 164 10.69 23.75 -16.98
CA GLU A 164 9.48 24.46 -17.35
C GLU A 164 9.89 25.59 -18.28
N GLU A 165 9.59 25.46 -19.56
CA GLU A 165 9.56 26.61 -20.45
C GLU A 165 8.47 27.53 -19.88
N VAL A 166 8.92 28.56 -19.19
CA VAL A 166 8.07 29.69 -18.84
C VAL A 166 7.58 30.25 -20.17
N ILE A 167 6.37 29.89 -20.53
CA ILE A 167 5.65 30.59 -21.60
C ILE A 167 5.33 31.95 -21.01
N GLU A 168 6.20 32.91 -21.27
CA GLU A 168 5.84 34.33 -21.08
C GLU A 168 4.66 34.66 -22.00
N PRO A 169 3.63 35.32 -21.45
CA PRO A 169 2.48 35.78 -22.24
C PRO A 169 2.83 36.89 -23.22
#